data_66640df0849a16f2647d430335c3781d
#
_entry.id   66640df0849a16f2647d430335c3781d
#
_cell.length_a   1.000
_cell.length_b   1.000
_cell.length_c   1.000
_cell.angle_alpha   90.00
_cell.angle_beta   90.00
_cell.angle_gamma   90.00
#
_symmetry.space_group_name_H-M   'P 1'
#
loop_
_entity.id
_entity.type
_entity.pdbx_description
1 polymer ?
#
loop_
_entity_poly.entity_id
_entity_poly.type
_entity_poly.pdbx_seq_one_letter_code
_entity_poly.pdbx_strand_id
1 'polypeptide(L)'
;KPLMKCVEHESESRVQKQAELTVSHLSFAYPGGTDIYEDITFSAKPGQIIGVTGAVASGKSTFGKTFLCEYPYQGSIRFAGRELNEMGNSVLTGTIGYLGHDPELFDDSIKNNILMGENEDTETYLKAVCFDREVAEMEQGPDTVVGSGGVRLSGGQAKRLALARTLCHKRPVLILDDPFSALDRNTEQEVYTNLKAMTSDSIVILLSHRLYLFPEMDQVIWMEHGHAAVGTHEEIMKKYPEYARLYEEQTKGSTAEKVNAGKCAETEQGRKERGRAECIAGRAAN
;
A
#
# COMPACT_ATOMS: atom_id res chain seq x y z
N LYS A 1 14.79 24.52 -31.35
CA LYS A 1 13.55 23.79 -30.97
C LYS A 1 13.77 22.57 -30.02
N PRO A 2 14.93 21.83 -29.97
CA PRO A 2 15.13 20.77 -28.98
C PRO A 2 15.36 21.28 -27.55
N LEU A 3 16.00 22.43 -27.38
CA LEU A 3 16.31 23.02 -26.07
C LEU A 3 15.06 23.48 -25.27
N MET A 4 14.01 23.92 -25.96
CA MET A 4 12.76 24.32 -25.30
C MET A 4 12.00 23.14 -24.69
N LYS A 5 12.00 21.94 -25.33
CA LYS A 5 11.38 20.74 -24.77
C LYS A 5 12.07 20.21 -23.51
N CYS A 6 13.41 20.29 -23.43
CA CYS A 6 14.15 19.91 -22.22
C CYS A 6 13.87 20.85 -21.04
N VAL A 7 13.73 22.15 -21.28
CA VAL A 7 13.45 23.14 -20.22
C VAL A 7 12.01 23.00 -19.70
N GLU A 8 11.04 22.69 -20.57
CA GLU A 8 9.67 22.44 -20.16
C GLU A 8 9.56 21.17 -19.32
N HIS A 9 10.23 20.06 -19.69
CA HIS A 9 10.26 18.82 -18.90
C HIS A 9 10.97 18.98 -17.55
N GLU A 10 12.06 19.75 -17.48
CA GLU A 10 12.75 20.02 -16.21
C GLU A 10 11.93 20.95 -15.30
N SER A 11 11.19 21.91 -15.84
CA SER A 11 10.32 22.78 -15.06
C SER A 11 9.08 22.04 -14.54
N GLU A 12 8.48 21.17 -15.35
CA GLU A 12 7.36 20.32 -14.94
C GLU A 12 7.80 19.31 -13.85
N SER A 13 8.95 18.68 -13.97
CA SER A 13 9.46 17.74 -12.95
C SER A 13 9.84 18.45 -11.63
N ARG A 14 10.29 19.72 -11.68
CA ARG A 14 10.54 20.52 -10.48
C ARG A 14 9.27 20.99 -9.80
N VAL A 15 8.25 21.37 -10.58
CA VAL A 15 6.92 21.77 -10.06
C VAL A 15 6.23 20.57 -9.41
N GLN A 16 6.32 19.37 -9.99
CA GLN A 16 5.76 18.15 -9.40
C GLN A 16 6.43 17.77 -8.06
N LYS A 17 7.75 17.98 -7.91
CA LYS A 17 8.47 17.69 -6.64
C LYS A 17 8.09 18.63 -5.47
N GLN A 18 7.42 19.74 -5.73
CA GLN A 18 6.96 20.70 -4.71
C GLN A 18 5.42 20.76 -4.61
N ALA A 19 4.72 19.90 -5.36
CA ALA A 19 3.27 19.91 -5.42
C ALA A 19 2.67 19.32 -4.13
N GLU A 20 1.96 20.14 -3.36
CA GLU A 20 1.24 19.75 -2.16
C GLU A 20 -0.17 19.29 -2.51
N LEU A 21 -0.63 18.23 -1.84
CA LEU A 21 -2.03 17.85 -1.78
C LEU A 21 -2.66 18.53 -0.56
N THR A 22 -3.71 19.31 -0.79
CA THR A 22 -4.46 19.97 0.28
C THR A 22 -5.91 19.52 0.22
N VAL A 23 -6.41 19.01 1.33
CA VAL A 23 -7.80 18.62 1.53
C VAL A 23 -8.39 19.51 2.61
N SER A 24 -9.51 20.18 2.32
CA SER A 24 -10.13 21.14 3.21
C SER A 24 -11.63 20.88 3.34
N HIS A 25 -12.08 20.64 4.57
CA HIS A 25 -13.49 20.42 4.94
C HIS A 25 -14.20 19.39 4.06
N LEU A 26 -13.48 18.31 3.69
CA LEU A 26 -13.98 17.27 2.81
C LEU A 26 -15.06 16.46 3.52
N SER A 27 -16.27 16.47 2.94
CA SER A 27 -17.40 15.66 3.35
C SER A 27 -18.01 14.93 2.16
N PHE A 28 -18.56 13.75 2.38
CA PHE A 28 -19.09 12.93 1.32
C PHE A 28 -20.35 12.16 1.74
N ALA A 29 -21.36 12.21 0.87
CA ALA A 29 -22.54 11.36 0.88
C ALA A 29 -22.83 10.84 -0.52
N TYR A 30 -23.32 9.60 -0.64
CA TYR A 30 -23.89 9.16 -1.92
C TYR A 30 -25.21 9.86 -2.19
N PRO A 31 -25.60 10.04 -3.46
CA PRO A 31 -26.85 10.71 -3.81
C PRO A 31 -28.07 10.09 -3.08
N GLY A 32 -28.76 10.91 -2.28
CA GLY A 32 -29.92 10.47 -1.49
C GLY A 32 -29.59 9.69 -0.21
N GLY A 33 -28.32 9.54 0.14
CA GLY A 33 -27.85 8.87 1.36
C GLY A 33 -27.51 9.85 2.49
N THR A 34 -27.10 9.28 3.63
CA THR A 34 -26.52 10.04 4.76
C THR A 34 -25.03 10.25 4.53
N ASP A 35 -24.45 11.21 5.26
CA ASP A 35 -23.02 11.46 5.22
C ASP A 35 -22.24 10.22 5.67
N ILE A 36 -21.22 9.85 4.86
CA ILE A 36 -20.32 8.73 5.13
C ILE A 36 -19.17 9.19 5.99
N TYR A 37 -18.69 10.40 5.74
CA TYR A 37 -17.72 11.12 6.56
C TYR A 37 -17.86 12.62 6.38
N GLU A 38 -17.45 13.38 7.41
CA GLU A 38 -17.58 14.82 7.46
C GLU A 38 -16.26 15.48 7.87
N ASP A 39 -16.01 16.67 7.32
CA ASP A 39 -15.01 17.66 7.76
C ASP A 39 -13.57 17.15 7.85
N ILE A 40 -13.12 16.38 6.86
CA ILE A 40 -11.72 15.94 6.80
C ILE A 40 -10.85 17.07 6.24
N THR A 41 -9.85 17.47 7.02
CA THR A 41 -8.89 18.51 6.63
C THR A 41 -7.47 18.04 6.93
N PHE A 42 -6.60 18.01 5.89
CA PHE A 42 -5.18 17.71 6.00
C PHE A 42 -4.41 18.25 4.80
N SER A 43 -3.09 18.28 4.91
CA SER A 43 -2.20 18.49 3.76
C SER A 43 -1.07 17.49 3.76
N ALA A 44 -0.54 17.21 2.57
CA ALA A 44 0.55 16.27 2.38
C ALA A 44 1.50 16.69 1.26
N LYS A 45 2.78 16.37 1.42
CA LYS A 45 3.86 16.67 0.47
C LYS A 45 4.45 15.38 -0.12
N PRO A 46 5.08 15.43 -1.29
CA PRO A 46 5.79 14.29 -1.86
C PRO A 46 6.72 13.62 -0.84
N GLY A 47 6.72 12.29 -0.83
CA GLY A 47 7.43 11.46 0.12
C GLY A 47 6.68 11.15 1.41
N GLN A 48 5.53 11.78 1.66
CA GLN A 48 4.72 11.50 2.84
C GLN A 48 3.71 10.38 2.60
N ILE A 49 3.49 9.58 3.64
CA ILE A 49 2.49 8.50 3.69
C ILE A 49 1.43 8.85 4.74
N ILE A 50 0.19 8.95 4.29
CA ILE A 50 -0.98 9.22 5.12
C ILE A 50 -1.73 7.90 5.30
N GLY A 51 -1.76 7.39 6.53
CA GLY A 51 -2.50 6.18 6.88
C GLY A 51 -3.97 6.49 7.15
N VAL A 52 -4.87 5.78 6.50
CA VAL A 52 -6.31 5.88 6.73
C VAL A 52 -6.81 4.58 7.33
N THR A 53 -7.42 4.66 8.49
CA THR A 53 -7.95 3.49 9.20
C THR A 53 -9.25 3.79 9.93
N GLY A 54 -9.89 2.77 10.45
CA GLY A 54 -11.18 2.87 11.15
C GLY A 54 -11.91 1.54 11.14
N ALA A 55 -13.06 1.48 11.77
CA ALA A 55 -13.91 0.30 11.83
C ALA A 55 -14.27 -0.23 10.42
N VAL A 56 -14.74 -1.47 10.36
CA VAL A 56 -15.32 -2.03 9.13
C VAL A 56 -16.51 -1.16 8.71
N ALA A 57 -16.64 -0.86 7.41
CA ALA A 57 -17.68 0.01 6.86
C ALA A 57 -17.63 1.49 7.33
N SER A 58 -16.50 1.98 7.84
CA SER A 58 -16.35 3.40 8.24
C SER A 58 -16.16 4.38 7.08
N GLY A 59 -16.20 3.92 5.83
CA GLY A 59 -16.07 4.78 4.65
C GLY A 59 -14.66 4.92 4.06
N LYS A 60 -13.66 4.15 4.52
CA LYS A 60 -12.27 4.24 4.03
C LYS A 60 -12.15 4.12 2.51
N SER A 61 -12.69 3.06 1.92
CA SER A 61 -12.63 2.86 0.46
C SER A 61 -13.41 3.94 -0.29
N THR A 62 -14.51 4.44 0.29
CA THR A 62 -15.26 5.60 -0.24
C THR A 62 -14.38 6.85 -0.21
N PHE A 63 -13.66 7.10 0.90
CA PHE A 63 -12.71 8.20 1.00
C PHE A 63 -11.64 8.13 -0.09
N GLY A 64 -11.03 6.96 -0.30
CA GLY A 64 -10.06 6.77 -1.39
C GLY A 64 -10.65 7.03 -2.78
N LYS A 65 -11.88 6.55 -3.05
CA LYS A 65 -12.58 6.77 -4.32
C LYS A 65 -12.99 8.22 -4.57
N THR A 66 -13.17 9.03 -3.52
CA THR A 66 -13.54 10.45 -3.69
C THR A 66 -12.49 11.22 -4.49
N PHE A 67 -11.22 10.82 -4.41
CA PHE A 67 -10.14 11.44 -5.19
C PHE A 67 -10.22 11.15 -6.70
N LEU A 68 -11.04 10.17 -7.12
CA LEU A 68 -11.30 9.89 -8.53
C LEU A 68 -12.36 10.84 -9.13
N CYS A 69 -13.01 11.66 -8.29
CA CYS A 69 -14.04 12.63 -8.68
C CYS A 69 -15.23 12.00 -9.45
N GLU A 70 -15.53 10.71 -9.22
CA GLU A 70 -16.67 10.02 -9.86
C GLU A 70 -18.02 10.51 -9.33
N TYR A 71 -18.05 10.99 -8.09
CA TYR A 71 -19.22 11.56 -7.44
C TYR A 71 -18.90 12.94 -6.88
N PRO A 72 -19.90 13.85 -6.81
CA PRO A 72 -19.70 15.15 -6.20
C PRO A 72 -19.42 15.01 -4.69
N TYR A 73 -18.55 15.84 -4.16
CA TYR A 73 -18.22 15.96 -2.74
C TYR A 73 -18.35 17.42 -2.28
N GLN A 74 -18.40 17.62 -0.97
CA GLN A 74 -18.33 18.94 -0.36
C GLN A 74 -16.90 19.22 0.12
N GLY A 75 -16.53 20.51 0.19
CA GLY A 75 -15.17 20.91 0.51
C GLY A 75 -14.28 21.01 -0.71
N SER A 76 -12.97 20.85 -0.53
CA SER A 76 -11.97 21.06 -1.58
C SER A 76 -10.87 20.00 -1.50
N ILE A 77 -10.47 19.48 -2.67
CA ILE A 77 -9.28 18.62 -2.84
C ILE A 77 -8.42 19.27 -3.91
N ARG A 78 -7.26 19.78 -3.51
CA ARG A 78 -6.31 20.45 -4.43
C ARG A 78 -4.98 19.73 -4.51
N PHE A 79 -4.49 19.58 -5.71
CA PHE A 79 -3.12 19.17 -5.96
C PHE A 79 -2.39 20.28 -6.75
N ALA A 80 -1.22 20.72 -6.25
CA ALA A 80 -0.48 21.86 -6.82
C ALA A 80 -1.34 23.12 -6.99
N GLY A 81 -2.24 23.39 -6.03
CA GLY A 81 -3.15 24.54 -6.02
C GLY A 81 -4.36 24.43 -6.95
N ARG A 82 -4.53 23.34 -7.72
CA ARG A 82 -5.66 23.11 -8.63
C ARG A 82 -6.66 22.14 -8.05
N GLU A 83 -7.95 22.45 -8.13
CA GLU A 83 -9.03 21.55 -7.70
C GLU A 83 -9.06 20.28 -8.55
N LEU A 84 -9.17 19.09 -7.92
CA LEU A 84 -9.20 17.82 -8.65
C LEU A 84 -10.45 17.70 -9.53
N ASN A 85 -11.62 18.10 -9.06
CA ASN A 85 -12.88 18.03 -9.80
C ASN A 85 -12.98 19.01 -10.98
N GLU A 86 -12.06 19.99 -11.07
CA GLU A 86 -11.92 20.91 -12.21
C GLU A 86 -10.87 20.43 -13.22
N MET A 87 -10.11 19.36 -12.91
CA MET A 87 -9.13 18.79 -13.82
C MET A 87 -9.82 17.97 -14.92
N GLY A 88 -9.37 18.14 -16.17
CA GLY A 88 -9.80 17.24 -17.25
C GLY A 88 -9.32 15.79 -16.97
N ASN A 89 -10.06 14.80 -17.48
CA ASN A 89 -9.80 13.37 -17.20
C ASN A 89 -8.35 12.95 -17.42
N SER A 90 -7.70 13.41 -18.50
CA SER A 90 -6.29 13.06 -18.79
C SER A 90 -5.33 13.62 -17.75
N VAL A 91 -5.58 14.79 -17.18
CA VAL A 91 -4.78 15.40 -16.12
C VAL A 91 -5.03 14.68 -14.80
N LEU A 92 -6.28 14.40 -14.48
CA LEU A 92 -6.66 13.68 -13.25
C LEU A 92 -6.04 12.30 -13.22
N THR A 93 -6.16 11.50 -14.30
CA THR A 93 -5.55 10.16 -14.40
C THR A 93 -4.02 10.18 -14.45
N GLY A 94 -3.43 11.31 -14.89
CA GLY A 94 -1.99 11.56 -14.79
C GLY A 94 -1.53 11.97 -13.39
N THR A 95 -2.45 12.43 -12.53
CA THR A 95 -2.17 12.92 -11.17
C THR A 95 -2.45 11.87 -10.10
N ILE A 96 -3.56 11.15 -10.22
CA ILE A 96 -4.05 10.18 -9.23
C ILE A 96 -3.83 8.77 -9.75
N GLY A 97 -3.08 7.96 -8.99
CA GLY A 97 -3.01 6.51 -9.13
C GLY A 97 -3.87 5.84 -8.05
N TYR A 98 -4.73 4.91 -8.45
CA TYR A 98 -5.61 4.21 -7.51
C TYR A 98 -5.46 2.70 -7.63
N LEU A 99 -5.09 2.04 -6.53
CA LEU A 99 -5.12 0.59 -6.38
C LEU A 99 -6.31 0.23 -5.49
N GLY A 100 -7.35 -0.37 -6.09
CA GLY A 100 -8.55 -0.80 -5.38
C GLY A 100 -8.34 -2.09 -4.59
N HIS A 101 -9.32 -2.40 -3.73
CA HIS A 101 -9.29 -3.59 -2.88
C HIS A 101 -9.25 -4.90 -3.68
N ASP A 102 -9.98 -4.97 -4.79
CA ASP A 102 -10.04 -6.14 -5.70
C ASP A 102 -9.51 -5.72 -7.09
N PRO A 103 -8.18 -5.77 -7.30
CA PRO A 103 -7.59 -5.32 -8.55
C PRO A 103 -7.84 -6.31 -9.68
N GLU A 104 -8.22 -5.80 -10.85
CA GLU A 104 -8.32 -6.57 -12.07
C GLU A 104 -6.95 -6.71 -12.74
N LEU A 105 -6.68 -7.91 -13.26
CA LEU A 105 -5.51 -8.23 -14.06
C LEU A 105 -5.91 -8.44 -15.52
N PHE A 106 -5.02 -8.07 -16.41
CA PHE A 106 -5.19 -8.38 -17.83
C PHE A 106 -4.89 -9.86 -18.09
N ASP A 107 -5.60 -10.46 -19.04
CA ASP A 107 -5.30 -11.79 -19.59
C ASP A 107 -4.02 -11.72 -20.44
N ASP A 108 -2.88 -11.56 -19.77
CA ASP A 108 -1.57 -11.36 -20.39
C ASP A 108 -0.48 -11.86 -19.44
N SER A 109 0.79 -11.80 -19.84
CA SER A 109 1.92 -12.20 -19.00
C SER A 109 2.03 -11.32 -17.74
N ILE A 110 2.69 -11.84 -16.70
CA ILE A 110 3.05 -11.08 -15.50
C ILE A 110 3.82 -9.82 -15.89
N LYS A 111 4.81 -9.95 -16.78
CA LYS A 111 5.59 -8.84 -17.32
C LYS A 111 4.70 -7.77 -17.96
N ASN A 112 3.80 -8.17 -18.86
CA ASN A 112 2.93 -7.22 -19.54
C ASN A 112 1.91 -6.58 -18.59
N ASN A 113 1.44 -7.31 -17.58
CA ASN A 113 0.62 -6.75 -16.51
C ASN A 113 1.34 -5.65 -15.72
N ILE A 114 2.65 -5.76 -15.51
CA ILE A 114 3.45 -4.74 -14.79
C ILE A 114 3.78 -3.58 -15.72
N LEU A 115 4.37 -3.85 -16.88
CA LEU A 115 4.98 -2.82 -17.71
C LEU A 115 3.99 -2.07 -18.59
N MET A 116 2.91 -2.71 -19.06
CA MET A 116 1.90 -2.09 -19.94
C MET A 116 2.53 -1.31 -21.12
N GLY A 117 3.65 -1.81 -21.65
CA GLY A 117 4.39 -1.20 -22.76
C GLY A 117 5.55 -0.30 -22.38
N GLU A 118 5.78 -0.01 -21.10
CA GLU A 118 6.97 0.70 -20.65
C GLU A 118 8.23 -0.16 -20.83
N ASN A 119 9.36 0.51 -21.03
CA ASN A 119 10.67 -0.14 -21.20
C ASN A 119 11.46 -0.11 -19.88
N GLU A 120 10.91 -0.75 -18.86
CA GLU A 120 11.46 -0.84 -17.52
C GLU A 120 11.87 -2.28 -17.18
N ASP A 121 12.67 -2.45 -16.12
CA ASP A 121 13.02 -3.77 -15.61
C ASP A 121 11.93 -4.35 -14.72
N THR A 122 11.26 -5.39 -15.19
CA THR A 122 10.20 -6.10 -14.47
C THR A 122 10.65 -6.62 -13.11
N GLU A 123 11.91 -7.07 -12.99
CA GLU A 123 12.45 -7.67 -11.77
C GLU A 123 12.51 -6.67 -10.62
N THR A 124 12.77 -5.40 -10.92
CA THR A 124 12.73 -4.30 -9.94
C THR A 124 11.38 -4.23 -9.22
N TYR A 125 10.28 -4.29 -9.97
CA TYR A 125 8.93 -4.20 -9.41
C TYR A 125 8.49 -5.50 -8.73
N LEU A 126 8.90 -6.67 -9.25
CA LEU A 126 8.65 -7.96 -8.61
C LEU A 126 9.34 -8.05 -7.25
N LYS A 127 10.59 -7.62 -7.13
CA LYS A 127 11.32 -7.54 -5.86
C LYS A 127 10.68 -6.55 -4.89
N ALA A 128 10.23 -5.41 -5.39
CA ALA A 128 9.60 -4.39 -4.55
C ALA A 128 8.36 -4.93 -3.81
N VAL A 129 7.62 -5.85 -4.43
CA VAL A 129 6.42 -6.47 -3.85
C VAL A 129 6.67 -7.88 -3.32
N CYS A 130 7.93 -8.33 -3.20
CA CYS A 130 8.34 -9.66 -2.74
C CYS A 130 7.64 -10.80 -3.51
N PHE A 131 7.55 -10.67 -4.84
CA PHE A 131 6.91 -11.65 -5.72
C PHE A 131 7.90 -12.32 -6.69
N ASP A 132 9.14 -11.87 -6.73
CA ASP A 132 10.22 -12.30 -7.61
C ASP A 132 10.51 -13.82 -7.49
N ARG A 133 10.60 -14.34 -6.28
CA ARG A 133 10.90 -15.76 -6.01
C ARG A 133 9.80 -16.68 -6.52
N GLU A 134 8.54 -16.35 -6.22
CA GLU A 134 7.40 -17.15 -6.67
C GLU A 134 7.28 -17.14 -8.21
N VAL A 135 7.54 -15.99 -8.83
CA VAL A 135 7.54 -15.85 -10.29
C VAL A 135 8.70 -16.65 -10.91
N ALA A 136 9.88 -16.67 -10.29
CA ALA A 136 11.02 -17.45 -10.76
C ALA A 136 10.78 -18.98 -10.72
N GLU A 137 9.88 -19.44 -9.83
CA GLU A 137 9.47 -20.86 -9.74
C GLU A 137 8.42 -21.24 -10.78
N MET A 138 7.80 -20.28 -11.47
CA MET A 138 6.84 -20.54 -12.55
C MET A 138 7.57 -21.00 -13.81
N GLU A 139 6.98 -21.93 -14.57
CA GLU A 139 7.60 -22.53 -15.76
C GLU A 139 8.09 -21.51 -16.79
N GLN A 140 7.35 -20.39 -16.97
CA GLN A 140 7.69 -19.32 -17.91
C GLN A 140 8.16 -18.03 -17.20
N GLY A 141 8.39 -18.09 -15.87
CA GLY A 141 8.82 -16.93 -15.10
C GLY A 141 7.93 -15.70 -15.33
N PRO A 142 8.50 -14.50 -15.60
CA PRO A 142 7.74 -13.27 -15.87
C PRO A 142 6.86 -13.32 -17.12
N ASP A 143 7.14 -14.23 -18.07
CA ASP A 143 6.33 -14.41 -19.29
C ASP A 143 5.11 -15.33 -19.04
N THR A 144 4.91 -15.84 -17.81
CA THR A 144 3.73 -16.63 -17.45
C THR A 144 2.46 -15.82 -17.65
N VAL A 145 1.57 -16.32 -18.52
CA VAL A 145 0.25 -15.71 -18.77
C VAL A 145 -0.66 -15.95 -17.57
N VAL A 146 -1.30 -14.90 -17.07
CA VAL A 146 -2.22 -14.93 -15.94
C VAL A 146 -3.61 -14.44 -16.37
N GLY A 147 -4.62 -14.66 -15.53
CA GLY A 147 -6.00 -14.27 -15.83
C GLY A 147 -6.90 -15.45 -16.19
N SER A 148 -7.99 -15.20 -16.91
CA SER A 148 -9.01 -16.21 -17.24
C SER A 148 -8.52 -17.28 -18.20
N GLY A 149 -7.55 -16.96 -19.06
CA GLY A 149 -6.94 -17.85 -20.06
C GLY A 149 -5.61 -18.47 -19.63
N GLY A 150 -5.09 -18.14 -18.46
CA GLY A 150 -3.76 -18.54 -18.00
C GLY A 150 -3.73 -19.14 -16.60
N VAL A 151 -2.58 -18.97 -15.93
CA VAL A 151 -2.41 -19.40 -14.53
C VAL A 151 -3.28 -18.54 -13.61
N ARG A 152 -4.05 -19.20 -12.74
CA ARG A 152 -4.85 -18.50 -11.75
C ARG A 152 -4.00 -18.16 -10.52
N LEU A 153 -3.74 -16.88 -10.32
CA LEU A 153 -3.04 -16.38 -9.15
C LEU A 153 -3.93 -16.47 -7.89
N SER A 154 -3.30 -16.66 -6.73
CA SER A 154 -3.98 -16.45 -5.45
C SER A 154 -4.35 -14.97 -5.27
N GLY A 155 -5.29 -14.66 -4.37
CA GLY A 155 -5.67 -13.28 -4.10
C GLY A 155 -4.48 -12.39 -3.69
N GLY A 156 -3.55 -12.93 -2.88
CA GLY A 156 -2.33 -12.22 -2.49
C GLY A 156 -1.35 -12.00 -3.63
N GLN A 157 -1.17 -12.98 -4.52
CA GLN A 157 -0.35 -12.85 -5.71
C GLN A 157 -0.92 -11.80 -6.67
N ALA A 158 -2.24 -11.83 -6.90
CA ALA A 158 -2.92 -10.85 -7.75
C ALA A 158 -2.77 -9.42 -7.19
N LYS A 159 -2.91 -9.22 -5.88
CA LYS A 159 -2.70 -7.91 -5.25
C LYS A 159 -1.25 -7.43 -5.36
N ARG A 160 -0.27 -8.29 -5.13
CA ARG A 160 1.14 -7.94 -5.31
C ARG A 160 1.46 -7.57 -6.76
N LEU A 161 0.94 -8.33 -7.73
CA LEU A 161 1.11 -8.02 -9.14
C LEU A 161 0.49 -6.66 -9.50
N ALA A 162 -0.72 -6.36 -9.01
CA ALA A 162 -1.36 -5.07 -9.21
C ALA A 162 -0.61 -3.92 -8.52
N LEU A 163 -0.04 -4.15 -7.32
CA LEU A 163 0.82 -3.17 -6.65
C LEU A 163 2.11 -2.92 -7.44
N ALA A 164 2.75 -3.97 -7.98
CA ALA A 164 3.93 -3.85 -8.85
C ALA A 164 3.62 -2.99 -10.08
N ARG A 165 2.46 -3.23 -10.74
CA ARG A 165 1.96 -2.39 -11.83
C ARG A 165 1.77 -0.93 -11.39
N THR A 166 1.17 -0.70 -10.23
CA THR A 166 0.93 0.65 -9.70
C THR A 166 2.25 1.38 -9.43
N LEU A 167 3.27 0.69 -8.94
CA LEU A 167 4.60 1.25 -8.71
C LEU A 167 5.36 1.54 -10.02
N CYS A 168 5.19 0.71 -11.04
CA CYS A 168 5.74 0.95 -12.38
C CYS A 168 5.15 2.23 -13.00
N HIS A 169 3.84 2.42 -12.85
CA HIS A 169 3.10 3.57 -13.38
C HIS A 169 2.73 4.59 -12.30
N LYS A 170 3.62 4.80 -11.32
CA LYS A 170 3.35 5.69 -10.20
C LYS A 170 2.93 7.10 -10.64
N ARG A 171 2.04 7.68 -9.87
CA ARG A 171 1.51 9.02 -10.05
C ARG A 171 1.93 9.92 -8.89
N PRO A 172 1.83 11.25 -9.03
CA PRO A 172 2.12 12.18 -7.95
C PRO A 172 1.36 11.91 -6.66
N VAL A 173 0.13 11.42 -6.76
CA VAL A 173 -0.69 10.96 -5.62
C VAL A 173 -1.10 9.51 -5.85
N LEU A 174 -0.76 8.63 -4.93
CA LEU A 174 -1.11 7.21 -4.94
C LEU A 174 -2.10 6.91 -3.82
N ILE A 175 -3.21 6.28 -4.17
CA ILE A 175 -4.21 5.81 -3.21
C ILE A 175 -4.22 4.29 -3.28
N LEU A 176 -3.90 3.65 -2.16
CA LEU A 176 -3.73 2.21 -2.05
C LEU A 176 -4.76 1.66 -1.06
N ASP A 177 -5.76 0.93 -1.56
CA ASP A 177 -6.84 0.38 -0.74
C ASP A 177 -6.51 -1.07 -0.32
N ASP A 178 -6.02 -1.20 0.89
CA ASP A 178 -5.63 -2.46 1.55
C ASP A 178 -4.68 -3.34 0.72
N PRO A 179 -3.56 -2.78 0.23
CA PRO A 179 -2.67 -3.45 -0.71
C PRO A 179 -1.99 -4.69 -0.12
N PHE A 180 -1.99 -4.84 1.21
CA PHE A 180 -1.27 -5.88 1.94
C PHE A 180 -2.17 -6.97 2.52
N SER A 181 -3.47 -6.97 2.24
CA SER A 181 -4.48 -7.77 2.95
C SER A 181 -4.27 -9.30 2.95
N ALA A 182 -3.46 -9.83 2.05
CA ALA A 182 -3.20 -11.27 1.95
C ALA A 182 -1.71 -11.64 2.19
N LEU A 183 -0.94 -10.73 2.79
CA LEU A 183 0.46 -10.96 3.12
C LEU A 183 0.63 -11.37 4.59
N ASP A 184 1.65 -12.18 4.85
CA ASP A 184 2.15 -12.37 6.20
C ASP A 184 2.88 -11.11 6.67
N ARG A 185 3.05 -10.96 7.98
CA ARG A 185 3.57 -9.75 8.59
C ARG A 185 4.99 -9.37 8.16
N ASN A 186 5.86 -10.35 7.92
CA ASN A 186 7.25 -10.07 7.54
C ASN A 186 7.31 -9.57 6.10
N THR A 187 6.61 -10.25 5.19
CA THR A 187 6.48 -9.84 3.80
C THR A 187 5.81 -8.46 3.69
N GLU A 188 4.77 -8.19 4.49
CA GLU A 188 4.10 -6.89 4.52
C GLU A 188 5.05 -5.75 4.94
N GLN A 189 5.87 -5.95 5.99
CA GLN A 189 6.85 -4.98 6.43
C GLN A 189 7.92 -4.70 5.36
N GLU A 190 8.36 -5.74 4.66
CA GLU A 190 9.33 -5.61 3.56
C GLU A 190 8.72 -4.85 2.38
N VAL A 191 7.52 -5.21 1.95
CA VAL A 191 6.80 -4.50 0.87
C VAL A 191 6.52 -3.05 1.25
N TYR A 192 6.13 -2.76 2.50
CA TYR A 192 5.93 -1.39 2.98
C TYR A 192 7.24 -0.57 2.93
N THR A 193 8.35 -1.16 3.35
CA THR A 193 9.68 -0.51 3.30
C THR A 193 10.07 -0.18 1.85
N ASN A 194 9.87 -1.13 0.94
CA ASN A 194 10.13 -0.95 -0.48
C ASN A 194 9.22 0.11 -1.11
N LEU A 195 7.91 0.07 -0.78
CA LEU A 195 6.94 1.08 -1.18
C LEU A 195 7.41 2.48 -0.79
N LYS A 196 7.79 2.69 0.47
CA LYS A 196 8.27 3.97 0.99
C LYS A 196 9.50 4.47 0.22
N ALA A 197 10.45 3.59 -0.09
CA ALA A 197 11.63 3.93 -0.87
C ALA A 197 11.30 4.34 -2.31
N MET A 198 10.38 3.61 -2.97
CA MET A 198 10.01 3.84 -4.37
C MET A 198 9.07 5.02 -4.57
N THR A 199 8.38 5.49 -3.53
CA THR A 199 7.39 6.58 -3.60
C THR A 199 7.86 7.88 -2.94
N SER A 200 9.17 8.06 -2.80
CA SER A 200 9.77 9.26 -2.19
C SER A 200 9.43 10.58 -2.91
N ASP A 201 8.97 10.51 -4.13
CA ASP A 201 8.53 11.62 -4.99
C ASP A 201 7.00 11.68 -5.19
N SER A 202 6.25 10.80 -4.53
CA SER A 202 4.79 10.74 -4.56
C SER A 202 4.20 10.96 -3.15
N ILE A 203 2.94 11.37 -3.11
CA ILE A 203 2.14 11.37 -1.87
C ILE A 203 1.38 10.05 -1.85
N VAL A 204 1.45 9.31 -0.74
CA VAL A 204 0.75 8.03 -0.61
C VAL A 204 -0.37 8.16 0.41
N ILE A 205 -1.59 7.82 0.02
CA ILE A 205 -2.73 7.62 0.93
C ILE A 205 -2.95 6.12 1.03
N LEU A 206 -2.59 5.54 2.19
CA LEU A 206 -2.64 4.11 2.44
C LEU A 206 -3.84 3.78 3.33
N LEU A 207 -4.86 3.16 2.74
CA LEU A 207 -6.00 2.65 3.48
C LEU A 207 -5.66 1.26 3.99
N SER A 208 -5.65 1.06 5.30
CA SER A 208 -5.28 -0.23 5.88
C SER A 208 -5.95 -0.49 7.22
N HIS A 209 -6.14 -1.77 7.50
CA HIS A 209 -6.53 -2.28 8.82
C HIS A 209 -5.31 -2.68 9.67
N ARG A 210 -4.09 -2.61 9.13
CA ARG A 210 -2.84 -3.06 9.74
C ARG A 210 -2.18 -1.95 10.55
N LEU A 211 -2.69 -1.69 11.76
CA LEU A 211 -2.29 -0.54 12.59
C LEU A 211 -0.82 -0.54 13.02
N TYR A 212 -0.15 -1.69 13.06
CA TYR A 212 1.25 -1.78 13.46
C TYR A 212 2.24 -1.09 12.49
N LEU A 213 1.80 -0.72 11.28
CA LEU A 213 2.57 0.11 10.34
C LEU A 213 2.40 1.61 10.60
N PHE A 214 1.34 2.01 11.29
CA PHE A 214 0.94 3.41 11.43
C PHE A 214 1.93 4.30 12.21
N PRO A 215 2.72 3.79 13.18
CA PRO A 215 3.79 4.59 13.80
C PRO A 215 4.85 5.12 12.82
N GLU A 216 5.00 4.50 11.63
CA GLU A 216 5.95 4.90 10.60
C GLU A 216 5.36 5.87 9.56
N MET A 217 4.08 6.20 9.66
CA MET A 217 3.37 7.10 8.74
C MET A 217 3.42 8.55 9.23
N ASP A 218 3.42 9.49 8.29
CA ASP A 218 3.54 10.92 8.60
C ASP A 218 2.28 11.48 9.26
N GLN A 219 1.11 11.01 8.83
CA GLN A 219 -0.19 11.37 9.38
C GLN A 219 -1.12 10.16 9.41
N VAL A 220 -2.08 10.19 10.31
CA VAL A 220 -3.14 9.19 10.47
C VAL A 220 -4.48 9.87 10.37
N ILE A 221 -5.37 9.30 9.56
CA ILE A 221 -6.80 9.63 9.51
C ILE A 221 -7.55 8.47 10.15
N TRP A 222 -8.11 8.70 11.32
CA TRP A 222 -8.98 7.76 12.03
C TRP A 222 -10.44 8.06 11.72
N MET A 223 -11.14 7.08 11.13
CA MET A 223 -12.54 7.20 10.70
C MET A 223 -13.45 6.37 11.60
N GLU A 224 -14.39 7.03 12.27
CA GLU A 224 -15.32 6.41 13.20
C GLU A 224 -16.70 7.09 13.17
N HIS A 225 -17.77 6.31 12.94
CA HIS A 225 -19.17 6.78 12.99
C HIS A 225 -19.46 8.06 12.18
N GLY A 226 -18.95 8.16 10.95
CA GLY A 226 -19.15 9.33 10.09
C GLY A 226 -18.20 10.50 10.37
N HIS A 227 -17.43 10.45 11.44
CA HIS A 227 -16.43 11.46 11.77
C HIS A 227 -15.02 10.97 11.44
N ALA A 228 -14.13 11.90 11.19
CA ALA A 228 -12.72 11.62 10.99
C ALA A 228 -11.84 12.52 11.85
N ALA A 229 -10.77 11.96 12.37
CA ALA A 229 -9.75 12.69 13.09
C ALA A 229 -8.42 12.57 12.36
N VAL A 230 -7.71 13.68 12.23
CA VAL A 230 -6.40 13.75 11.59
C VAL A 230 -5.36 14.14 12.63
N GLY A 231 -4.22 13.46 12.64
CA GLY A 231 -3.11 13.74 13.55
C GLY A 231 -1.95 12.76 13.34
N THR A 232 -0.94 12.84 14.19
CA THR A 232 0.11 11.82 14.27
C THR A 232 -0.42 10.55 14.94
N HIS A 233 0.29 9.43 14.78
CA HIS A 233 -0.05 8.19 15.47
C HIS A 233 -0.22 8.40 16.99
N GLU A 234 0.72 9.14 17.63
CA GLU A 234 0.71 9.39 19.06
C GLU A 234 -0.47 10.27 19.51
N GLU A 235 -0.87 11.25 18.70
CA GLU A 235 -2.01 12.11 18.97
C GLU A 235 -3.32 11.33 18.92
N ILE A 236 -3.49 10.49 17.88
CA ILE A 236 -4.67 9.63 17.72
C ILE A 236 -4.72 8.58 18.85
N MET A 237 -3.59 7.94 19.19
CA MET A 237 -3.48 7.00 20.33
C MET A 237 -3.95 7.61 21.66
N LYS A 238 -3.59 8.87 21.92
CA LYS A 238 -3.98 9.55 23.17
C LYS A 238 -5.44 9.95 23.20
N LYS A 239 -6.00 10.35 22.06
CA LYS A 239 -7.33 10.98 21.98
C LYS A 239 -8.45 9.95 21.73
N TYR A 240 -8.16 8.83 21.05
CA TYR A 240 -9.15 7.86 20.61
C TYR A 240 -8.89 6.48 21.22
N PRO A 241 -9.57 6.12 22.34
CA PRO A 241 -9.34 4.86 23.05
C PRO A 241 -9.57 3.62 22.17
N GLU A 242 -10.52 3.67 21.23
CA GLU A 242 -10.80 2.56 20.32
C GLU A 242 -9.63 2.30 19.38
N TYR A 243 -9.02 3.35 18.82
CA TYR A 243 -7.80 3.23 18.04
C TYR A 243 -6.67 2.61 18.86
N ALA A 244 -6.47 3.09 20.08
CA ALA A 244 -5.44 2.59 20.97
C ALA A 244 -5.65 1.09 21.29
N ARG A 245 -6.89 0.70 21.60
CA ARG A 245 -7.26 -0.70 21.85
C ARG A 245 -6.94 -1.58 20.64
N LEU A 246 -7.36 -1.20 19.43
CA LEU A 246 -7.11 -1.96 18.20
C LEU A 246 -5.61 -2.09 17.91
N TYR A 247 -4.84 -1.02 18.12
CA TYR A 247 -3.39 -1.05 17.95
C TYR A 247 -2.72 -2.01 18.93
N GLU A 248 -3.10 -1.95 20.22
CA GLU A 248 -2.56 -2.86 21.23
C GLU A 248 -2.91 -4.32 20.96
N GLU A 249 -4.13 -4.62 20.55
CA GLU A 249 -4.56 -5.99 20.20
C GLU A 249 -3.70 -6.56 19.07
N GLN A 250 -3.44 -5.77 18.01
CA GLN A 250 -2.61 -6.22 16.88
C GLN A 250 -1.12 -6.37 17.25
N THR A 251 -0.62 -5.54 18.16
CA THR A 251 0.79 -5.60 18.59
C THR A 251 1.05 -6.68 19.64
N LYS A 252 0.12 -6.93 20.56
CA LYS A 252 0.24 -8.00 21.56
C LYS A 252 0.19 -9.41 20.92
N GLY A 253 -0.65 -9.61 19.92
CA GLY A 253 -0.71 -10.87 19.15
C GLY A 253 0.63 -11.25 18.53
N SER A 254 1.41 -10.28 18.07
CA SER A 254 2.71 -10.51 17.45
C SER A 254 3.84 -10.89 18.42
N THR A 255 3.74 -10.49 19.67
CA THR A 255 4.73 -10.88 20.71
C THR A 255 4.56 -12.36 21.09
N ALA A 256 3.32 -12.85 21.09
CA ALA A 256 3.04 -14.27 21.34
C ALA A 256 3.52 -15.18 20.21
N GLU A 257 3.40 -14.75 18.95
CA GLU A 257 3.92 -15.52 17.79
C GLU A 257 5.44 -15.58 17.77
N LYS A 258 6.14 -14.48 18.08
CA LYS A 258 7.62 -14.47 18.18
C LYS A 258 8.13 -15.35 19.30
N VAL A 259 7.44 -15.41 20.44
CA VAL A 259 7.81 -16.29 21.57
C VAL A 259 7.59 -17.76 21.21
N ASN A 260 6.54 -18.10 20.49
CA ASN A 260 6.27 -19.46 20.04
C ASN A 260 7.22 -19.92 18.91
N ALA A 261 7.55 -19.04 17.96
CA ALA A 261 8.52 -19.33 16.91
C ALA A 261 9.93 -19.53 17.48
N GLY A 262 10.35 -18.73 18.47
CA GLY A 262 11.61 -18.91 19.20
C GLY A 262 11.68 -20.24 19.95
N LYS A 263 10.59 -20.64 20.62
CA LYS A 263 10.52 -21.94 21.33
C LYS A 263 10.53 -23.14 20.37
N CYS A 264 9.95 -23.02 19.18
CA CYS A 264 9.99 -24.07 18.16
C CYS A 264 11.40 -24.26 17.59
N ALA A 265 12.12 -23.14 17.33
CA ALA A 265 13.50 -23.19 16.83
C ALA A 265 14.49 -23.78 17.86
N GLU A 266 14.36 -23.44 19.15
CA GLU A 266 15.17 -24.01 20.22
C GLU A 266 14.92 -25.54 20.43
N THR A 267 13.67 -26.00 20.25
CA THR A 267 13.33 -27.43 20.34
C THR A 267 13.85 -28.24 19.15
N GLU A 268 13.91 -27.69 17.95
CA GLU A 268 14.50 -28.36 16.79
C GLU A 268 16.03 -28.42 16.85
N GLN A 269 16.66 -27.36 17.33
CA GLN A 269 18.10 -27.32 17.54
C GLN A 269 18.55 -28.33 18.64
N GLY A 270 17.83 -28.39 19.77
CA GLY A 270 18.02 -29.35 20.82
C GLY A 270 17.80 -30.82 20.40
N ARG A 271 16.88 -31.10 19.47
CA ARG A 271 16.70 -32.41 18.86
C ARG A 271 17.83 -32.80 17.92
N LYS A 272 18.36 -31.86 17.11
CA LYS A 272 19.52 -32.11 16.23
C LYS A 272 20.81 -32.36 17.00
N GLU A 273 21.00 -31.68 18.13
CA GLU A 273 22.19 -31.91 19.00
C GLU A 273 22.12 -33.25 19.75
N ARG A 274 20.97 -33.68 20.27
CA ARG A 274 20.81 -35.01 20.88
C ARG A 274 21.00 -36.14 19.87
N GLY A 275 20.45 -36.02 18.65
CA GLY A 275 20.66 -37.02 17.60
C GLY A 275 22.14 -37.13 17.15
N ARG A 276 22.92 -36.03 17.19
CA ARG A 276 24.35 -36.06 16.93
C ARG A 276 25.15 -36.72 18.08
N ALA A 277 24.79 -36.49 19.34
CA ALA A 277 25.43 -37.08 20.50
C ALA A 277 25.22 -38.60 20.55
N GLU A 278 24.02 -39.08 20.24
CA GLU A 278 23.72 -40.53 20.17
C GLU A 278 24.43 -41.23 19.01
N CYS A 279 24.62 -40.56 17.86
CA CYS A 279 25.34 -41.09 16.71
C CYS A 279 26.87 -41.21 16.99
N ILE A 280 27.43 -40.33 17.83
CA ILE A 280 28.84 -40.37 18.23
C ILE A 280 29.06 -41.43 19.32
N ALA A 281 28.12 -41.61 20.27
CA ALA A 281 28.22 -42.63 21.31
C ALA A 281 28.08 -44.06 20.75
N GLY A 282 27.25 -44.26 19.71
CA GLY A 282 27.10 -45.57 19.06
C GLY A 282 28.31 -46.03 18.19
N ARG A 283 29.22 -45.12 17.82
CA ARG A 283 30.45 -45.44 17.07
C ARG A 283 31.66 -45.77 17.96
N ALA A 284 31.57 -45.48 19.25
CA ALA A 284 32.64 -45.80 20.21
C ALA A 284 32.48 -47.17 20.92
N ALA A 285 31.41 -47.90 20.62
CA ALA A 285 31.06 -49.18 21.23
C ALA A 285 31.13 -50.40 20.28
N ASN A 286 31.78 -50.25 19.09
CA ASN A 286 32.10 -51.38 18.20
C ASN A 286 33.57 -51.41 17.84
#